data_d0c5f23bc6790fa02410d6b5fa399870
#
_entry.id   d0c5f23bc6790fa02410d6b5fa399870
#
_cell.length_a   1.000
_cell.length_b   1.000
_cell.length_c   1.000
_cell.angle_alpha   90.00
_cell.angle_beta   90.00
_cell.angle_gamma   90.00
#
_symmetry.space_group_name_H-M   'P 1'
#
loop_
_entity.id
_entity.type
_entity.pdbx_description
1 polymer ?
#
loop_
_entity_poly.entity_id
_entity_poly.type
_entity_poly.pdbx_seq_one_letter_code
_entity_poly.pdbx_strand_id
1 'polypeptide(L)'
;MVAEDATVGGGRIAVTPPPSRTADRDRAGRIRESYGRWARIYDWFARATASVGGVRSSCVDALGLAPGDTVVEFGCGPGANLPVLREAVGPGGRVVGVDITGPMLRRARGLVARRGWENVSLARGDATWPPVAAADGVLATFVTSLFPDAYDVVGRWCDRADRVVVANFVPRGHRAANAALWGFARVNARLFDAAQGDVLAQLAARTDASRDALDARMDTVETTRHVFGTIEINAGLRES
;
A
#
# COMPACT_ATOMS: atom_id res chain seq x y z
N MET A 1 24.27 -4.67 -9.07
CA MET A 1 23.15 -5.63 -9.10
C MET A 1 22.04 -4.99 -9.92
N VAL A 2 21.83 -5.56 -11.09
CA VAL A 2 21.15 -4.99 -12.25
C VAL A 2 19.67 -4.78 -11.95
N ALA A 3 19.15 -3.57 -12.23
CA ALA A 3 17.72 -3.31 -12.30
C ALA A 3 17.17 -4.11 -13.50
N GLU A 4 16.30 -5.09 -13.24
CA GLU A 4 15.56 -5.76 -14.31
C GLU A 4 14.58 -4.75 -14.93
N ASP A 5 14.84 -4.42 -16.19
CA ASP A 5 14.00 -3.56 -17.02
C ASP A 5 12.60 -4.16 -17.17
N ALA A 6 11.60 -3.48 -16.63
CA ALA A 6 10.21 -3.77 -16.93
C ALA A 6 9.79 -3.02 -18.20
N THR A 7 9.98 -3.65 -19.34
CA THR A 7 9.43 -3.16 -20.61
C THR A 7 8.06 -3.76 -20.86
N VAL A 8 7.01 -2.94 -20.76
CA VAL A 8 5.70 -3.24 -21.36
C VAL A 8 5.13 -1.94 -21.92
N GLY A 9 4.88 -1.93 -23.25
CA GLY A 9 4.02 -0.97 -23.96
C GLY A 9 4.35 0.52 -23.79
N GLY A 10 5.35 1.03 -24.51
CA GLY A 10 5.39 2.41 -24.99
C GLY A 10 5.75 3.54 -24.02
N GLY A 11 6.04 3.30 -22.75
CA GLY A 11 6.49 4.34 -21.82
C GLY A 11 7.49 3.78 -20.80
N ARG A 12 8.72 4.29 -20.80
CA ARG A 12 9.70 3.96 -19.75
C ARG A 12 9.29 4.61 -18.45
N ILE A 13 8.97 3.79 -17.45
CA ILE A 13 8.89 4.27 -16.06
C ILE A 13 10.35 4.44 -15.60
N ALA A 14 10.77 5.67 -15.35
CA ALA A 14 12.10 5.94 -14.82
C ALA A 14 12.17 5.43 -13.37
N VAL A 15 12.87 4.33 -13.13
CA VAL A 15 13.15 3.82 -11.79
C VAL A 15 14.38 4.54 -11.27
N THR A 16 14.19 5.48 -10.34
CA THR A 16 15.30 6.17 -9.68
C THR A 16 15.88 5.26 -8.58
N PRO A 17 17.19 4.97 -8.57
CA PRO A 17 17.78 4.15 -7.51
C PRO A 17 17.77 4.92 -6.17
N PRO A 18 17.49 4.23 -5.05
CA PRO A 18 17.44 4.85 -3.72
C PRO A 18 18.84 5.29 -3.25
N PRO A 19 18.93 6.37 -2.46
CA PRO A 19 20.16 6.76 -1.79
C PRO A 19 20.63 5.65 -0.82
N SER A 20 21.94 5.48 -0.70
CA SER A 20 22.56 4.42 0.10
C SER A 20 22.51 4.74 1.60
N ARG A 21 21.42 4.39 2.27
CA ARG A 21 21.38 4.31 3.73
C ARG A 21 21.36 2.84 4.15
N THR A 22 22.37 2.41 4.92
CA THR A 22 22.51 1.05 5.42
C THR A 22 21.31 0.59 6.26
N ALA A 23 20.77 1.46 7.10
CA ALA A 23 19.59 1.20 7.92
C ALA A 23 18.33 0.86 7.10
N ASP A 24 18.10 1.54 5.97
CA ASP A 24 16.96 1.27 5.09
C ASP A 24 17.11 -0.09 4.37
N ARG A 25 18.35 -0.48 4.02
CA ARG A 25 18.63 -1.79 3.41
C ARG A 25 18.39 -2.94 4.39
N ASP A 26 18.81 -2.79 5.63
CA ASP A 26 18.62 -3.79 6.69
C ASP A 26 17.14 -3.97 7.02
N ARG A 27 16.39 -2.88 7.01
CA ARG A 27 14.94 -2.89 7.21
C ARG A 27 14.21 -3.58 6.05
N ALA A 28 14.51 -3.20 4.81
CA ALA A 28 13.98 -3.86 3.62
C ALA A 28 14.33 -5.36 3.59
N GLY A 29 15.49 -5.74 4.13
CA GLY A 29 15.91 -7.13 4.34
C GLY A 29 15.00 -7.87 5.33
N ARG A 30 14.73 -7.28 6.50
CA ARG A 30 13.85 -7.86 7.53
C ARG A 30 12.40 -8.00 7.05
N ILE A 31 11.88 -7.00 6.36
CA ILE A 31 10.54 -7.06 5.77
C ILE A 31 10.47 -8.21 4.75
N ARG A 32 11.44 -8.31 3.83
CA ARG A 32 11.48 -9.38 2.81
C ARG A 32 11.53 -10.77 3.42
N GLU A 33 12.35 -10.97 4.45
CA GLU A 33 12.51 -12.27 5.12
C GLU A 33 11.24 -12.66 5.88
N SER A 34 10.63 -11.74 6.61
CA SER A 34 9.42 -11.96 7.38
C SER A 34 8.23 -12.28 6.47
N TYR A 35 7.99 -11.49 5.43
CA TYR A 35 6.88 -11.74 4.48
C TYR A 35 7.09 -13.00 3.64
N GLY A 36 8.33 -13.39 3.33
CA GLY A 36 8.62 -14.62 2.58
C GLY A 36 8.07 -15.87 3.26
N ARG A 37 8.18 -15.96 4.59
CA ARG A 37 7.66 -17.08 5.39
C ARG A 37 6.15 -17.02 5.58
N TRP A 38 5.58 -15.83 5.74
CA TRP A 38 4.17 -15.62 6.07
C TRP A 38 3.30 -15.25 4.87
N ALA A 39 3.85 -15.27 3.66
CA ALA A 39 3.14 -14.91 2.43
C ALA A 39 1.78 -15.60 2.26
N ARG A 40 1.64 -16.87 2.71
CA ARG A 40 0.36 -17.61 2.64
C ARG A 40 -0.65 -17.14 3.69
N ILE A 41 -0.19 -16.84 4.90
CA ILE A 41 -1.07 -16.37 6.00
C ILE A 41 -1.50 -14.93 5.72
N TYR A 42 -0.58 -14.09 5.25
CA TYR A 42 -0.90 -12.72 4.84
C TYR A 42 -1.86 -12.70 3.64
N ASP A 43 -1.68 -13.59 2.65
CA ASP A 43 -2.60 -13.74 1.52
C ASP A 43 -4.00 -14.15 1.98
N TRP A 44 -4.09 -15.09 2.93
CA TRP A 44 -5.36 -15.48 3.53
C TRP A 44 -5.99 -14.31 4.30
N PHE A 45 -5.23 -13.62 5.13
CA PHE A 45 -5.70 -12.46 5.89
C PHE A 45 -6.12 -11.31 4.95
N ALA A 46 -5.32 -11.01 3.93
CA ALA A 46 -5.63 -10.01 2.92
C ALA A 46 -6.90 -10.36 2.13
N ARG A 47 -7.14 -11.65 1.84
CA ARG A 47 -8.39 -12.11 1.20
C ARG A 47 -9.57 -12.06 2.15
N ALA A 48 -9.39 -12.48 3.40
CA ALA A 48 -10.44 -12.43 4.41
C ALA A 48 -10.88 -10.98 4.68
N THR A 49 -9.95 -10.06 4.82
CA THR A 49 -10.26 -8.63 4.98
C THR A 49 -10.82 -7.98 3.72
N ALA A 50 -10.45 -8.49 2.53
CA ALA A 50 -11.03 -8.05 1.25
C ALA A 50 -12.52 -8.34 1.14
N SER A 51 -12.93 -9.49 1.68
CA SER A 51 -14.31 -9.96 1.64
C SER A 51 -15.19 -9.31 2.71
N VAL A 52 -14.59 -8.63 3.70
CA VAL A 52 -15.33 -8.01 4.80
C VAL A 52 -15.61 -6.55 4.47
N GLY A 53 -16.89 -6.25 4.23
CA GLY A 53 -17.41 -4.88 4.25
C GLY A 53 -17.05 -3.97 3.08
N GLY A 54 -16.63 -4.50 1.93
CA GLY A 54 -16.38 -3.67 0.73
C GLY A 54 -15.21 -2.69 0.86
N VAL A 55 -14.31 -2.87 1.83
CA VAL A 55 -13.19 -1.94 2.12
C VAL A 55 -12.36 -1.61 0.87
N ARG A 56 -12.14 -2.59 -0.02
CA ARG A 56 -11.34 -2.38 -1.24
C ARG A 56 -12.05 -1.48 -2.23
N SER A 57 -13.35 -1.72 -2.46
CA SER A 57 -14.17 -0.85 -3.30
C SER A 57 -14.19 0.56 -2.72
N SER A 58 -14.42 0.69 -1.41
CA SER A 58 -14.41 2.00 -0.75
C SER A 58 -13.07 2.73 -0.88
N CYS A 59 -11.92 2.03 -0.85
CA CYS A 59 -10.62 2.65 -1.11
C CYS A 59 -10.49 3.15 -2.55
N VAL A 60 -10.99 2.39 -3.53
CA VAL A 60 -10.94 2.76 -4.95
C VAL A 60 -11.95 3.86 -5.26
N ASP A 61 -13.15 3.79 -4.67
CA ASP A 61 -14.17 4.84 -4.80
C ASP A 61 -13.64 6.17 -4.23
N ALA A 62 -12.95 6.13 -3.08
CA ALA A 62 -12.33 7.30 -2.47
C ALA A 62 -11.18 7.91 -3.31
N LEU A 63 -10.54 7.13 -4.21
CA LEU A 63 -9.58 7.67 -5.17
C LEU A 63 -10.27 8.49 -6.27
N GLY A 64 -11.55 8.27 -6.56
CA GLY A 64 -12.26 8.99 -7.61
C GLY A 64 -11.60 8.90 -8.99
N LEU A 65 -11.06 7.73 -9.34
CA LEU A 65 -10.35 7.51 -10.60
C LEU A 65 -11.29 7.61 -11.80
N ALA A 66 -10.79 8.19 -12.87
CA ALA A 66 -11.47 8.23 -14.17
C ALA A 66 -10.91 7.18 -15.15
N PRO A 67 -11.71 6.73 -16.13
CA PRO A 67 -11.17 5.92 -17.23
C PRO A 67 -10.04 6.64 -17.96
N GLY A 68 -8.90 5.97 -18.07
CA GLY A 68 -7.67 6.54 -18.66
C GLY A 68 -6.61 6.90 -17.63
N ASP A 69 -6.95 7.02 -16.35
CA ASP A 69 -6.03 7.38 -15.28
C ASP A 69 -4.92 6.34 -15.08
N THR A 70 -3.79 6.81 -14.57
CA THR A 70 -2.69 5.98 -14.07
C THR A 70 -2.73 5.93 -12.55
N VAL A 71 -2.85 4.73 -11.99
CA VAL A 71 -2.84 4.52 -10.55
C VAL A 71 -1.66 3.65 -10.13
N VAL A 72 -1.02 4.02 -9.02
CA VAL A 72 0.05 3.25 -8.39
C VAL A 72 -0.43 2.66 -7.07
N GLU A 73 -0.26 1.37 -6.88
CA GLU A 73 -0.50 0.71 -5.61
C GLU A 73 0.84 0.37 -4.93
N PHE A 74 1.14 1.03 -3.81
CA PHE A 74 2.30 0.71 -2.98
C PHE A 74 1.96 -0.39 -1.96
N GLY A 75 2.83 -1.41 -1.91
CA GLY A 75 2.58 -2.62 -1.13
C GLY A 75 1.46 -3.46 -1.73
N CYS A 76 1.43 -3.62 -3.06
CA CYS A 76 0.35 -4.34 -3.76
C CYS A 76 0.22 -5.82 -3.37
N GLY A 77 1.23 -6.39 -2.71
CA GLY A 77 1.22 -7.75 -2.25
C GLY A 77 0.93 -8.77 -3.35
N PRO A 78 -0.01 -9.70 -3.14
CA PRO A 78 -0.41 -10.69 -4.14
C PRO A 78 -1.36 -10.12 -5.20
N GLY A 79 -1.62 -8.81 -5.21
CA GLY A 79 -2.46 -8.12 -6.19
C GLY A 79 -3.95 -8.08 -5.84
N ALA A 80 -4.27 -7.98 -4.56
CA ALA A 80 -5.65 -8.10 -4.11
C ALA A 80 -6.54 -6.92 -4.54
N ASN A 81 -6.01 -5.70 -4.71
CA ASN A 81 -6.74 -4.53 -5.20
C ASN A 81 -6.65 -4.38 -6.72
N LEU A 82 -5.74 -5.07 -7.40
CA LEU A 82 -5.54 -4.92 -8.85
C LEU A 82 -6.82 -5.09 -9.67
N PRO A 83 -7.75 -6.03 -9.34
CA PRO A 83 -9.00 -6.18 -10.09
C PRO A 83 -9.85 -4.91 -10.07
N VAL A 84 -10.09 -4.35 -8.89
CA VAL A 84 -10.95 -3.16 -8.73
C VAL A 84 -10.27 -1.88 -9.26
N LEU A 85 -8.95 -1.75 -9.08
CA LEU A 85 -8.18 -0.65 -9.66
C LEU A 85 -8.22 -0.68 -11.19
N ARG A 86 -8.00 -1.88 -11.79
CA ARG A 86 -8.04 -2.05 -13.24
C ARG A 86 -9.43 -1.77 -13.82
N GLU A 87 -10.48 -2.14 -13.10
CA GLU A 87 -11.86 -1.82 -13.47
C GLU A 87 -12.09 -0.31 -13.47
N ALA A 88 -11.66 0.39 -12.41
CA ALA A 88 -11.85 1.83 -12.26
C ALA A 88 -11.14 2.63 -13.37
N VAL A 89 -9.88 2.32 -13.68
CA VAL A 89 -9.14 3.05 -14.73
C VAL A 89 -9.51 2.60 -16.15
N GLY A 90 -10.22 1.48 -16.30
CA GLY A 90 -10.63 0.93 -17.59
C GLY A 90 -9.48 0.44 -18.47
N PRO A 91 -9.76 0.03 -19.72
CA PRO A 91 -8.74 -0.53 -20.61
C PRO A 91 -7.72 0.51 -21.10
N GLY A 92 -8.10 1.79 -21.16
CA GLY A 92 -7.22 2.90 -21.56
C GLY A 92 -6.32 3.42 -20.45
N GLY A 93 -6.63 3.11 -19.19
CA GLY A 93 -5.85 3.51 -18.03
C GLY A 93 -4.73 2.52 -17.70
N ARG A 94 -3.96 2.82 -16.66
CA ARG A 94 -2.80 2.01 -16.25
C ARG A 94 -2.82 1.74 -14.75
N VAL A 95 -2.50 0.52 -14.35
CA VAL A 95 -2.26 0.14 -12.96
C VAL A 95 -0.80 -0.29 -12.77
N VAL A 96 -0.12 0.29 -11.78
CA VAL A 96 1.26 -0.08 -11.42
C VAL A 96 1.28 -0.59 -9.99
N GLY A 97 1.47 -1.89 -9.80
CA GLY A 97 1.64 -2.49 -8.49
C GLY A 97 3.12 -2.53 -8.08
N VAL A 98 3.45 -1.95 -6.94
CA VAL A 98 4.81 -1.95 -6.39
C VAL A 98 4.83 -2.74 -5.09
N ASP A 99 5.75 -3.70 -4.96
CA ASP A 99 5.99 -4.44 -3.72
C ASP A 99 7.48 -4.76 -3.55
N ILE A 100 7.94 -4.79 -2.31
CA ILE A 100 9.34 -5.09 -2.00
C ILE A 100 9.63 -6.60 -2.05
N THR A 101 8.59 -7.43 -1.93
CA THR A 101 8.72 -8.88 -1.77
C THR A 101 8.50 -9.66 -3.07
N GLY A 102 9.53 -10.35 -3.54
CA GLY A 102 9.46 -11.18 -4.75
C GLY A 102 8.38 -12.27 -4.72
N PRO A 103 8.18 -13.01 -3.62
CA PRO A 103 7.11 -14.01 -3.51
C PRO A 103 5.69 -13.45 -3.71
N MET A 104 5.40 -12.23 -3.22
CA MET A 104 4.12 -11.55 -3.42
C MET A 104 3.93 -11.17 -4.89
N LEU A 105 4.94 -10.53 -5.49
CA LEU A 105 4.91 -10.16 -6.90
C LEU A 105 4.75 -11.37 -7.84
N ARG A 106 5.33 -12.54 -7.51
CA ARG A 106 5.07 -13.75 -8.31
C ARG A 106 3.60 -14.13 -8.32
N ARG A 107 2.89 -13.99 -7.20
CA ARG A 107 1.44 -14.25 -7.12
C ARG A 107 0.64 -13.21 -7.90
N ALA A 108 1.00 -11.94 -7.76
CA ALA A 108 0.37 -10.86 -8.49
C ALA A 108 0.56 -11.05 -10.01
N ARG A 109 1.79 -11.39 -10.47
CA ARG A 109 2.04 -11.72 -11.89
C ARG A 109 1.19 -12.89 -12.37
N GLY A 110 1.06 -13.94 -11.57
CA GLY A 110 0.17 -15.06 -11.88
C GLY A 110 -1.31 -14.65 -11.99
N LEU A 111 -1.76 -13.69 -11.18
CA LEU A 111 -3.11 -13.13 -11.29
C LEU A 111 -3.26 -12.36 -12.61
N VAL A 112 -2.36 -11.43 -12.89
CA VAL A 112 -2.35 -10.60 -14.12
C VAL A 112 -2.36 -11.48 -15.37
N ALA A 113 -1.47 -12.48 -15.42
CA ALA A 113 -1.38 -13.41 -16.54
C ALA A 113 -2.68 -14.22 -16.74
N ARG A 114 -3.26 -14.78 -15.68
CA ARG A 114 -4.53 -15.52 -15.77
C ARG A 114 -5.70 -14.67 -16.23
N ARG A 115 -5.66 -13.37 -15.96
CA ARG A 115 -6.71 -12.42 -16.34
C ARG A 115 -6.49 -11.79 -17.71
N GLY A 116 -5.31 -11.98 -18.32
CA GLY A 116 -4.94 -11.37 -19.61
C GLY A 116 -4.89 -9.84 -19.57
N TRP A 117 -4.50 -9.25 -18.42
CA TRP A 117 -4.44 -7.80 -18.30
C TRP A 117 -3.15 -7.25 -18.88
N GLU A 118 -3.25 -6.42 -19.89
CA GLU A 118 -2.11 -5.79 -20.58
C GLU A 118 -1.75 -4.43 -19.97
N ASN A 119 -2.70 -3.78 -19.28
CA ASN A 119 -2.52 -2.46 -18.69
C ASN A 119 -2.17 -2.50 -17.19
N VAL A 120 -1.80 -3.68 -16.66
CA VAL A 120 -1.33 -3.86 -15.27
C VAL A 120 0.15 -4.22 -15.27
N SER A 121 0.98 -3.37 -14.71
CA SER A 121 2.43 -3.56 -14.57
C SER A 121 2.80 -3.83 -13.12
N LEU A 122 3.83 -4.65 -12.88
CA LEU A 122 4.30 -5.01 -11.55
C LEU A 122 5.79 -4.78 -11.40
N ALA A 123 6.17 -3.93 -10.47
CA ALA A 123 7.56 -3.58 -10.19
C ALA A 123 7.99 -4.03 -8.79
N ARG A 124 9.24 -4.46 -8.66
CA ARG A 124 9.85 -4.66 -7.36
C ARG A 124 10.50 -3.36 -6.90
N GLY A 125 9.97 -2.77 -5.81
CA GLY A 125 10.43 -1.48 -5.31
C GLY A 125 10.15 -1.29 -3.83
N ASP A 126 10.79 -0.29 -3.27
CA ASP A 126 10.54 0.18 -1.91
C ASP A 126 9.56 1.35 -1.95
N ALA A 127 8.42 1.20 -1.29
CA ALA A 127 7.38 2.23 -1.22
C ALA A 127 7.82 3.48 -0.44
N THR A 128 8.83 3.35 0.43
CA THR A 128 9.41 4.51 1.14
C THR A 128 10.19 5.43 0.21
N TRP A 129 10.58 4.91 -0.95
CA TRP A 129 11.23 5.64 -2.02
C TRP A 129 10.52 5.33 -3.34
N PRO A 130 9.44 6.04 -3.65
CA PRO A 130 8.56 5.70 -4.76
C PRO A 130 9.32 5.61 -6.09
N PRO A 131 9.31 4.46 -6.78
CA PRO A 131 10.00 4.29 -8.06
C PRO A 131 9.18 4.83 -9.26
N VAL A 132 8.31 5.81 -9.01
CA VAL A 132 7.43 6.44 -10.01
C VAL A 132 7.59 7.95 -9.96
N ALA A 133 7.50 8.61 -11.11
CA ALA A 133 7.65 10.06 -11.21
C ALA A 133 6.34 10.78 -10.87
N ALA A 134 5.21 10.32 -11.43
CA ALA A 134 3.88 10.88 -11.21
C ALA A 134 2.81 9.82 -11.49
N ALA A 135 1.63 10.02 -10.92
CA ALA A 135 0.42 9.24 -11.15
C ALA A 135 -0.82 10.11 -10.89
N ASP A 136 -1.98 9.75 -11.43
CA ASP A 136 -3.25 10.41 -11.11
C ASP A 136 -3.73 10.00 -9.71
N GLY A 137 -3.45 8.75 -9.31
CA GLY A 137 -3.79 8.24 -7.99
C GLY A 137 -2.74 7.32 -7.38
N VAL A 138 -2.64 7.35 -6.06
CA VAL A 138 -1.84 6.42 -5.24
C VAL A 138 -2.74 5.72 -4.24
N LEU A 139 -2.66 4.39 -4.20
CA LEU A 139 -3.31 3.56 -3.19
C LEU A 139 -2.27 2.85 -2.33
N ALA A 140 -2.49 2.83 -1.02
CA ALA A 140 -1.72 1.99 -0.10
C ALA A 140 -2.63 1.37 0.96
N THR A 141 -2.77 0.05 0.96
CA THR A 141 -3.60 -0.67 1.92
C THR A 141 -2.76 -1.49 2.88
N PHE A 142 -2.87 -1.19 4.18
CA PHE A 142 -2.21 -1.91 5.28
C PHE A 142 -0.67 -1.93 5.23
N VAL A 143 -0.06 -0.99 4.53
CA VAL A 143 1.40 -0.92 4.36
C VAL A 143 2.05 0.21 5.13
N THR A 144 1.40 1.36 5.29
CA THR A 144 1.98 2.52 6.00
C THR A 144 2.20 2.25 7.48
N SER A 145 1.40 1.38 8.07
CA SER A 145 1.63 0.86 9.43
C SER A 145 2.97 0.15 9.64
N LEU A 146 3.66 -0.20 8.56
CA LEU A 146 5.00 -0.79 8.60
C LEU A 146 6.12 0.25 8.59
N PHE A 147 5.82 1.52 8.32
CA PHE A 147 6.82 2.58 8.24
C PHE A 147 6.93 3.36 9.54
N PRO A 148 8.08 3.41 10.24
CA PRO A 148 8.28 4.30 11.37
C PRO A 148 8.05 5.76 10.99
N ASP A 149 8.51 6.15 9.78
CA ASP A 149 8.45 7.50 9.24
C ASP A 149 7.26 7.65 8.27
N ALA A 150 6.06 7.23 8.72
CA ALA A 150 4.86 7.20 7.86
C ALA A 150 4.51 8.59 7.31
N TYR A 151 4.72 9.66 8.09
CA TYR A 151 4.50 11.04 7.66
C TYR A 151 5.33 11.39 6.41
N ASP A 152 6.64 11.14 6.47
CA ASP A 152 7.53 11.48 5.36
C ASP A 152 7.29 10.60 4.12
N VAL A 153 6.93 9.32 4.35
CA VAL A 153 6.66 8.39 3.26
C VAL A 153 5.39 8.79 2.50
N VAL A 154 4.30 9.02 3.22
CA VAL A 154 3.03 9.46 2.62
C VAL A 154 3.18 10.83 1.98
N GLY A 155 3.94 11.74 2.61
CA GLY A 155 4.26 13.04 2.03
C GLY A 155 4.93 12.93 0.65
N ARG A 156 5.89 11.99 0.48
CA ARG A 156 6.50 11.75 -0.84
C ARG A 156 5.51 11.21 -1.87
N TRP A 157 4.46 10.50 -1.45
CA TRP A 157 3.40 10.04 -2.34
C TRP A 157 2.51 11.20 -2.78
N CYS A 158 2.16 12.09 -1.84
CA CYS A 158 1.42 13.32 -2.14
C CYS A 158 2.14 14.23 -3.14
N ASP A 159 3.49 14.28 -3.09
CA ASP A 159 4.29 15.05 -4.05
C ASP A 159 4.22 14.49 -5.50
N ARG A 160 3.61 13.32 -5.71
CA ARG A 160 3.61 12.56 -6.97
C ARG A 160 2.24 12.21 -7.51
N ALA A 161 1.20 12.50 -6.77
CA ALA A 161 -0.17 12.17 -7.19
C ALA A 161 -1.16 13.24 -6.72
N ASP A 162 -2.22 13.42 -7.50
CA ASP A 162 -3.29 14.35 -7.16
C ASP A 162 -4.29 13.71 -6.18
N ARG A 163 -4.30 12.38 -6.08
CA ARG A 163 -5.17 11.61 -5.20
C ARG A 163 -4.37 10.55 -4.47
N VAL A 164 -4.41 10.56 -3.14
CA VAL A 164 -3.71 9.57 -2.31
C VAL A 164 -4.67 8.97 -1.30
N VAL A 165 -4.84 7.66 -1.35
CA VAL A 165 -5.69 6.91 -0.40
C VAL A 165 -4.85 5.93 0.38
N VAL A 166 -4.97 6.01 1.71
CA VAL A 166 -4.29 5.14 2.66
C VAL A 166 -5.31 4.45 3.54
N ALA A 167 -5.27 3.12 3.60
CA ALA A 167 -6.11 2.34 4.51
C ALA A 167 -5.26 1.58 5.52
N ASN A 168 -5.60 1.71 6.80
CA ASN A 168 -4.89 1.08 7.91
C ASN A 168 -5.82 0.41 8.91
N PHE A 169 -5.28 -0.56 9.62
CA PHE A 169 -5.90 -1.04 10.86
C PHE A 169 -5.68 -0.03 11.98
N VAL A 170 -6.77 0.32 12.68
CA VAL A 170 -6.72 1.20 13.85
C VAL A 170 -7.27 0.48 15.09
N PRO A 171 -6.58 0.54 16.23
CA PRO A 171 -7.03 -0.11 17.46
C PRO A 171 -8.12 0.71 18.20
N ARG A 172 -9.05 1.29 17.44
CA ARG A 172 -10.02 2.26 17.98
C ARG A 172 -11.43 1.71 17.92
N GLY A 173 -11.89 0.82 18.60
CA GLY A 173 -13.32 0.57 18.55
C GLY A 173 -13.80 -0.77 19.11
N HIS A 174 -13.13 -1.85 18.86
CA HIS A 174 -13.65 -3.15 19.27
C HIS A 174 -12.60 -4.01 19.98
N ARG A 175 -12.85 -4.36 21.26
CA ARG A 175 -11.89 -5.10 22.12
C ARG A 175 -11.44 -6.43 21.47
N ALA A 176 -12.36 -7.17 20.84
CA ALA A 176 -12.03 -8.44 20.20
C ALA A 176 -11.16 -8.25 18.93
N ALA A 177 -11.45 -7.21 18.13
CA ALA A 177 -10.64 -6.88 16.95
C ALA A 177 -9.25 -6.37 17.38
N ASN A 178 -9.15 -5.58 18.44
CA ASN A 178 -7.87 -5.15 19.01
C ASN A 178 -7.06 -6.35 19.53
N ALA A 179 -7.69 -7.35 20.13
CA ALA A 179 -7.01 -8.57 20.57
C ALA A 179 -6.47 -9.37 19.35
N ALA A 180 -7.23 -9.45 18.26
CA ALA A 180 -6.80 -10.09 17.03
C ALA A 180 -5.62 -9.33 16.36
N LEU A 181 -5.70 -7.99 16.29
CA LEU A 181 -4.62 -7.13 15.82
C LEU A 181 -3.36 -7.27 16.67
N TRP A 182 -3.51 -7.27 18.00
CA TRP A 182 -2.41 -7.48 18.92
C TRP A 182 -1.75 -8.85 18.72
N GLY A 183 -2.56 -9.92 18.60
CA GLY A 183 -2.06 -11.26 18.31
C GLY A 183 -1.28 -11.31 16.98
N PHE A 184 -1.84 -10.72 15.92
CA PHE A 184 -1.17 -10.61 14.61
C PHE A 184 0.16 -9.85 14.71
N ALA A 185 0.16 -8.70 15.35
CA ALA A 185 1.35 -7.87 15.51
C ALA A 185 2.42 -8.55 16.38
N ARG A 186 2.02 -9.31 17.41
CA ARG A 186 2.95 -10.06 18.25
C ARG A 186 3.60 -11.22 17.52
N VAL A 187 2.86 -11.91 16.66
CA VAL A 187 3.41 -12.95 15.78
C VAL A 187 4.40 -12.34 14.79
N ASN A 188 4.16 -11.10 14.38
CA ASN A 188 5.04 -10.34 13.49
C ASN A 188 5.92 -9.32 14.26
N ALA A 189 6.30 -9.65 15.49
CA ALA A 189 7.00 -8.75 16.42
C ALA A 189 8.24 -8.04 15.81
N ARG A 190 8.92 -8.70 14.86
CA ARG A 190 10.06 -8.12 14.15
C ARG A 190 9.68 -7.01 13.16
N LEU A 191 8.42 -6.95 12.72
CA LEU A 191 7.92 -5.90 11.83
C LEU A 191 7.50 -4.65 12.61
N PHE A 192 7.09 -4.84 13.88
CA PHE A 192 6.49 -3.81 14.71
C PHE A 192 7.36 -3.37 15.89
N ASP A 193 8.66 -3.69 15.89
CA ASP A 193 9.57 -3.37 17.02
C ASP A 193 8.94 -3.66 18.41
N ALA A 194 8.24 -4.79 18.52
CA ALA A 194 7.47 -5.17 19.70
C ALA A 194 8.32 -5.28 20.99
N ALA A 195 9.64 -5.22 20.86
CA ALA A 195 10.57 -5.11 22.00
C ALA A 195 10.63 -3.68 22.58
N GLN A 196 10.09 -2.67 21.88
CA GLN A 196 10.25 -1.26 22.27
C GLN A 196 8.95 -0.55 22.69
N GLY A 197 7.81 -1.25 22.85
CA GLY A 197 6.59 -0.60 23.31
C GLY A 197 5.27 -1.26 22.90
N ASP A 198 4.16 -0.54 23.14
CA ASP A 198 2.82 -0.97 22.78
C ASP A 198 2.63 -0.92 21.25
N VAL A 199 2.49 -2.10 20.67
CA VAL A 199 2.28 -2.26 19.20
C VAL A 199 1.00 -1.58 18.72
N LEU A 200 -0.06 -1.58 19.55
CA LEU A 200 -1.31 -0.92 19.15
C LEU A 200 -1.15 0.60 19.14
N ALA A 201 -0.39 1.14 20.09
CA ALA A 201 -0.04 2.56 20.09
C ALA A 201 0.81 2.94 18.85
N GLN A 202 1.76 2.08 18.47
CA GLN A 202 2.55 2.30 17.24
C GLN A 202 1.68 2.28 15.97
N LEU A 203 0.72 1.36 15.87
CA LEU A 203 -0.21 1.30 14.73
C LEU A 203 -1.06 2.57 14.66
N ALA A 204 -1.59 3.03 15.80
CA ALA A 204 -2.36 4.26 15.89
C ALA A 204 -1.52 5.48 15.46
N ALA A 205 -0.31 5.63 16.04
CA ALA A 205 0.59 6.74 15.75
C ALA A 205 0.99 6.82 14.26
N ARG A 206 1.24 5.67 13.61
CA ARG A 206 1.59 5.62 12.19
C ARG A 206 0.39 5.94 11.28
N THR A 207 -0.83 5.58 11.70
CA THR A 207 -2.04 5.96 10.98
C THR A 207 -2.30 7.45 11.13
N ASP A 208 -2.16 8.00 12.34
CA ASP A 208 -2.29 9.44 12.58
C ASP A 208 -1.24 10.22 11.77
N ALA A 209 0.02 9.79 11.78
CA ALA A 209 1.09 10.40 10.98
C ALA A 209 0.82 10.34 9.45
N SER A 210 0.20 9.26 8.97
CA SER A 210 -0.21 9.17 7.57
C SER A 210 -1.29 10.18 7.22
N ARG A 211 -2.28 10.37 8.11
CA ARG A 211 -3.33 11.36 7.92
C ARG A 211 -2.76 12.78 8.01
N ASP A 212 -1.92 13.07 9.00
CA ASP A 212 -1.28 14.38 9.16
C ASP A 212 -0.46 14.77 7.91
N ALA A 213 0.15 13.79 7.23
CA ALA A 213 0.85 14.03 5.97
C ALA A 213 -0.11 14.39 4.82
N LEU A 214 -1.29 13.76 4.77
CA LEU A 214 -2.34 14.14 3.80
C LEU A 214 -2.85 15.54 4.11
N ASP A 215 -3.22 15.81 5.36
CA ASP A 215 -3.72 17.13 5.81
C ASP A 215 -2.73 18.27 5.50
N ALA A 216 -1.43 17.99 5.53
CA ALA A 216 -0.39 18.98 5.27
C ALA A 216 -0.12 19.23 3.77
N ARG A 217 -0.57 18.36 2.85
CA ARG A 217 -0.14 18.36 1.44
C ARG A 217 -1.26 18.26 0.42
N MET A 218 -2.47 17.96 0.86
CA MET A 218 -3.66 17.84 0.02
C MET A 218 -4.66 18.93 0.38
N ASP A 219 -5.48 19.35 -0.58
CA ASP A 219 -6.43 20.43 -0.37
C ASP A 219 -7.66 19.98 0.42
N THR A 220 -8.04 18.70 0.25
CA THR A 220 -9.11 18.08 1.03
C THR A 220 -8.69 16.71 1.54
N VAL A 221 -9.08 16.38 2.76
CA VAL A 221 -8.86 15.05 3.35
C VAL A 221 -10.14 14.52 3.97
N GLU A 222 -10.58 13.37 3.49
CA GLU A 222 -11.72 12.65 4.03
C GLU A 222 -11.29 11.41 4.78
N THR A 223 -11.92 11.14 5.93
CA THR A 223 -11.68 9.93 6.72
C THR A 223 -12.96 9.13 6.85
N THR A 224 -12.93 7.88 6.41
CA THR A 224 -14.03 6.93 6.61
C THR A 224 -13.60 5.73 7.45
N ARG A 225 -14.55 5.12 8.15
CA ARG A 225 -14.29 3.98 9.03
C ARG A 225 -15.13 2.78 8.65
N HIS A 226 -14.49 1.64 8.56
CA HIS A 226 -15.09 0.37 8.15
C HIS A 226 -14.87 -0.71 9.19
N VAL A 227 -15.61 -1.81 9.06
CA VAL A 227 -15.47 -3.01 9.90
C VAL A 227 -15.49 -2.65 11.39
N PHE A 228 -16.62 -2.07 11.84
CA PHE A 228 -16.81 -1.62 13.23
C PHE A 228 -15.75 -0.62 13.72
N GLY A 229 -15.20 0.21 12.82
CA GLY A 229 -14.20 1.22 13.13
C GLY A 229 -12.77 0.69 13.28
N THR A 230 -12.51 -0.56 12.88
CA THR A 230 -11.17 -1.18 12.97
C THR A 230 -10.30 -0.94 11.74
N ILE A 231 -10.90 -0.45 10.66
CA ILE A 231 -10.19 -0.03 9.45
C ILE A 231 -10.54 1.43 9.19
N GLU A 232 -9.53 2.27 9.06
CA GLU A 232 -9.64 3.68 8.70
C GLU A 232 -9.07 3.88 7.30
N ILE A 233 -9.84 4.55 6.45
CA ILE A 233 -9.45 4.98 5.11
C ILE A 233 -9.34 6.50 5.14
N ASN A 234 -8.17 7.01 4.82
CA ASN A 234 -7.88 8.43 4.69
C ASN A 234 -7.61 8.72 3.21
N ALA A 235 -8.41 9.60 2.62
CA ALA A 235 -8.34 9.99 1.22
C ALA A 235 -7.97 11.48 1.13
N GLY A 236 -6.83 11.77 0.57
CA GLY A 236 -6.38 13.13 0.25
C GLY A 236 -6.53 13.42 -1.24
N LEU A 237 -7.07 14.58 -1.58
CA LEU A 237 -7.31 15.04 -2.93
C LEU A 237 -6.69 16.42 -3.11
N ARG A 238 -6.06 16.64 -4.26
CA ARG A 238 -5.61 17.94 -4.72
C ARG A 238 -6.61 18.49 -5.71
N GLU A 239 -7.06 19.71 -5.48
CA GLU A 239 -7.92 20.45 -6.42
C GLU A 239 -7.03 20.99 -7.56
N SER A 240 -7.44 20.72 -8.80
CA SER A 240 -6.76 21.17 -10.02
C SER A 240 -7.21 22.56 -10.48
#